data_981ceacc791359daf79a72e9d0e394e7
#
_entry.id   981ceacc791359daf79a72e9d0e394e7
#
_cell.length_a   1.000
_cell.length_b   1.000
_cell.length_c   1.000
_cell.angle_alpha   90.00
_cell.angle_beta   90.00
_cell.angle_gamma   90.00
#
_symmetry.space_group_name_H-M   'P 1'
#
loop_
_entity.id
_entity.type
_entity.pdbx_description
1 polymer ?
#
loop_
_entity_poly.entity_id
_entity_poly.type
_entity_poly.pdbx_seq_one_letter_code
_entity_poly.pdbx_strand_id
1 'polypeptide(L)'
;PYGYSYLSPSLNILPKMDGRLFGSLPERGDIVVLKSPIAQDDWIKRVIGLPGDTVQMKDGQLWLNGQPVPKVKQADTVMKVTPNSDCATMIDAQYRVITPGGSAECHFPTYRETLPGGRTYTVLDLANLPQDNTEPVIVPEGHVFLMGDNRDNSEDSRFPAEVGGLGLLPVENIVGRAEFTTFSLDGSTSLNPVTWVTALRDRWFLSLRDN
;
A
#
# COMPACT_ATOMS: atom_id res chain seq x y z
N PRO A 1 -10.00 2.71 -13.10
CA PRO A 1 -10.30 1.28 -13.17
C PRO A 1 -9.57 0.66 -14.35
N TYR A 2 -9.01 -0.54 -14.16
CA TYR A 2 -8.35 -1.31 -15.23
C TYR A 2 -9.38 -2.04 -16.10
N GLY A 3 -10.29 -1.29 -16.69
CA GLY A 3 -11.46 -1.82 -17.34
C GLY A 3 -12.53 -2.23 -16.34
N TYR A 4 -13.72 -2.32 -16.84
CA TYR A 4 -14.87 -2.80 -16.05
C TYR A 4 -14.94 -4.32 -16.23
N SER A 5 -14.87 -5.08 -15.14
CA SER A 5 -15.45 -6.42 -15.20
C SER A 5 -16.95 -6.23 -15.48
N TYR A 6 -17.55 -7.12 -16.23
CA TYR A 6 -19.01 -7.13 -16.41
C TYR A 6 -19.72 -7.17 -15.05
N LEU A 7 -18.99 -7.53 -13.99
CA LEU A 7 -19.46 -7.58 -12.61
C LEU A 7 -18.29 -7.30 -11.67
N SER A 8 -18.50 -6.34 -10.75
CA SER A 8 -17.55 -6.12 -9.69
C SER A 8 -17.39 -7.41 -8.87
N PRO A 9 -16.16 -7.87 -8.60
CA PRO A 9 -15.92 -8.99 -7.69
C PRO A 9 -16.55 -8.79 -6.30
N SER A 10 -16.88 -7.54 -5.96
CA SER A 10 -17.55 -7.16 -4.71
C SER A 10 -19.06 -7.31 -4.74
N LEU A 11 -19.66 -7.54 -5.90
CA LEU A 11 -21.09 -7.77 -6.08
C LEU A 11 -21.36 -9.26 -6.35
N ASN A 12 -21.51 -10.03 -5.28
CA ASN A 12 -21.80 -11.48 -5.34
C ASN A 12 -23.22 -11.85 -5.83
N ILE A 13 -23.92 -10.94 -6.51
CA ILE A 13 -25.35 -11.12 -6.84
C ILE A 13 -25.54 -11.66 -8.27
N LEU A 14 -24.52 -11.64 -9.11
CA LEU A 14 -24.62 -12.01 -10.52
C LEU A 14 -23.57 -13.06 -10.90
N PRO A 15 -23.81 -13.89 -11.91
CA PRO A 15 -22.88 -14.95 -12.31
C PRO A 15 -21.52 -14.33 -12.72
N LYS A 16 -20.44 -14.97 -12.31
CA LYS A 16 -19.08 -14.58 -12.72
C LYS A 16 -18.97 -14.66 -14.24
N MET A 17 -18.69 -13.55 -14.87
CA MET A 17 -18.36 -13.48 -16.30
C MET A 17 -16.87 -13.24 -16.43
N ASP A 18 -16.19 -14.05 -17.22
CA ASP A 18 -14.77 -13.87 -17.50
C ASP A 18 -14.56 -12.66 -18.43
N GLY A 19 -13.53 -11.87 -18.14
CA GLY A 19 -13.11 -10.75 -18.97
C GLY A 19 -13.36 -9.37 -18.35
N ARG A 20 -12.76 -8.36 -18.98
CA ARG A 20 -12.86 -6.95 -18.60
C ARG A 20 -13.21 -6.13 -19.84
N LEU A 21 -14.22 -5.28 -19.75
CA LEU A 21 -14.49 -4.29 -20.78
C LEU A 21 -13.41 -3.21 -20.72
N PHE A 22 -12.77 -2.92 -21.86
CA PHE A 22 -11.72 -1.92 -21.97
C PHE A 22 -10.57 -2.14 -20.96
N GLY A 23 -10.21 -3.41 -20.72
CA GLY A 23 -9.16 -3.76 -19.78
C GLY A 23 -7.80 -3.16 -20.17
N SER A 24 -7.14 -2.55 -19.22
CA SER A 24 -5.73 -2.16 -19.31
C SER A 24 -4.94 -2.81 -18.17
N LEU A 25 -3.67 -3.08 -18.41
CA LEU A 25 -2.77 -3.52 -17.35
C LEU A 25 -2.47 -2.33 -16.41
N PRO A 26 -2.19 -2.61 -15.13
CA PRO A 26 -1.73 -1.58 -14.23
C PRO A 26 -0.37 -1.05 -14.68
N GLU A 27 -0.13 0.21 -14.40
CA GLU A 27 1.17 0.83 -14.59
C GLU A 27 2.02 0.70 -13.32
N ARG A 28 3.34 0.69 -13.50
CA ARG A 28 4.26 0.71 -12.36
C ARG A 28 4.04 1.95 -11.50
N GLY A 29 3.93 1.75 -10.18
CA GLY A 29 3.63 2.80 -9.23
C GLY A 29 2.14 3.05 -8.99
N ASP A 30 1.24 2.42 -9.73
CA ASP A 30 -0.20 2.53 -9.44
C ASP A 30 -0.52 1.91 -8.07
N ILE A 31 -1.43 2.53 -7.35
CA ILE A 31 -2.02 1.94 -6.15
C ILE A 31 -3.24 1.13 -6.60
N VAL A 32 -3.25 -0.15 -6.24
CA VAL A 32 -4.31 -1.08 -6.65
C VAL A 32 -5.07 -1.62 -5.45
N VAL A 33 -6.37 -1.79 -5.64
CA VAL A 33 -7.23 -2.57 -4.76
C VAL A 33 -7.32 -3.99 -5.31
N LEU A 34 -7.11 -4.96 -4.47
CA LEU A 34 -7.15 -6.38 -4.82
C LEU A 34 -7.95 -7.17 -3.79
N LYS A 35 -8.49 -8.31 -4.19
CA LYS A 35 -9.00 -9.31 -3.26
C LYS A 35 -7.83 -10.09 -2.69
N SER A 36 -7.75 -10.13 -1.36
CA SER A 36 -6.75 -10.97 -0.70
C SER A 36 -6.98 -12.45 -1.07
N PRO A 37 -5.92 -13.17 -1.47
CA PRO A 37 -6.04 -14.61 -1.71
C PRO A 37 -6.23 -15.42 -0.41
N ILE A 38 -5.95 -14.82 0.75
CA ILE A 38 -5.92 -15.49 2.05
C ILE A 38 -7.14 -15.11 2.88
N ALA A 39 -7.52 -13.83 2.88
CA ALA A 39 -8.68 -13.30 3.57
C ALA A 39 -9.70 -12.83 2.53
N GLN A 40 -10.98 -12.77 2.91
CA GLN A 40 -12.01 -12.24 1.99
C GLN A 40 -12.06 -10.70 1.97
N ASP A 41 -11.01 -10.05 2.45
CA ASP A 41 -10.90 -8.62 2.56
C ASP A 41 -10.27 -7.98 1.32
N ASP A 42 -10.54 -6.71 1.11
CA ASP A 42 -9.91 -5.90 0.08
C ASP A 42 -8.58 -5.34 0.63
N TRP A 43 -7.50 -5.59 -0.09
CA TRP A 43 -6.18 -5.06 0.22
C TRP A 43 -5.81 -3.94 -0.73
N ILE A 44 -4.98 -3.02 -0.24
CA ILE A 44 -4.40 -1.93 -1.04
C ILE A 44 -2.89 -2.13 -1.06
N LYS A 45 -2.31 -2.16 -2.26
CA LYS A 45 -0.87 -2.29 -2.50
C LYS A 45 -0.44 -1.42 -3.69
N ARG A 46 0.86 -1.17 -3.77
CA ARG A 46 1.47 -0.47 -4.91
C ARG A 46 2.11 -1.46 -5.88
N VAL A 47 1.92 -1.22 -7.18
CA VAL A 47 2.54 -2.01 -8.27
C VAL A 47 4.01 -1.63 -8.38
N ILE A 48 4.89 -2.58 -8.12
CA ILE A 48 6.34 -2.40 -8.19
C ILE A 48 6.91 -3.10 -9.42
N GLY A 49 6.58 -4.39 -9.62
CA GLY A 49 7.04 -5.19 -10.74
C GLY A 49 5.92 -5.51 -11.72
N LEU A 50 6.22 -5.40 -13.00
CA LEU A 50 5.37 -5.78 -14.13
C LEU A 50 5.92 -7.06 -14.77
N PRO A 51 5.16 -7.77 -15.64
CA PRO A 51 5.65 -8.95 -16.33
C PRO A 51 7.01 -8.72 -16.98
N GLY A 52 7.94 -9.65 -16.75
CA GLY A 52 9.32 -9.57 -17.24
C GLY A 52 10.30 -8.85 -16.32
N ASP A 53 9.84 -8.11 -15.31
CA ASP A 53 10.74 -7.47 -14.35
C ASP A 53 11.37 -8.47 -13.39
N THR A 54 12.56 -8.12 -12.93
CA THR A 54 13.22 -8.75 -11.79
C THR A 54 13.17 -7.80 -10.61
N VAL A 55 12.56 -8.22 -9.51
CA VAL A 55 12.43 -7.45 -8.27
C VAL A 55 13.23 -8.11 -7.16
N GLN A 56 13.98 -7.32 -6.39
CA GLN A 56 14.77 -7.81 -5.26
C GLN A 56 14.86 -6.73 -4.18
N MET A 57 14.87 -7.13 -2.92
CA MET A 57 15.29 -6.27 -1.81
C MET A 57 16.72 -6.62 -1.40
N LYS A 58 17.55 -5.61 -1.14
CA LYS A 58 18.90 -5.73 -0.57
C LYS A 58 19.10 -4.66 0.48
N ASP A 59 19.27 -5.07 1.72
CA ASP A 59 19.46 -4.17 2.87
C ASP A 59 18.40 -3.03 2.91
N GLY A 60 17.11 -3.38 2.72
CA GLY A 60 16.00 -2.44 2.68
C GLY A 60 15.94 -1.55 1.42
N GLN A 61 16.85 -1.77 0.48
CA GLN A 61 16.87 -1.07 -0.81
C GLN A 61 16.15 -1.90 -1.87
N LEU A 62 15.15 -1.29 -2.52
CA LEU A 62 14.49 -1.91 -3.68
C LEU A 62 15.43 -1.90 -4.90
N TRP A 63 15.57 -3.05 -5.54
CA TRP A 63 16.25 -3.24 -6.81
C TRP A 63 15.25 -3.70 -7.86
N LEU A 64 15.29 -3.06 -9.01
CA LEU A 64 14.44 -3.37 -10.15
C LEU A 64 15.29 -3.55 -11.40
N ASN A 65 15.19 -4.72 -12.03
CA ASN A 65 15.98 -5.08 -13.22
C ASN A 65 17.50 -4.87 -13.01
N GLY A 66 17.98 -5.23 -11.83
CA GLY A 66 19.41 -5.10 -11.47
C GLY A 66 19.88 -3.68 -11.16
N GLN A 67 18.98 -2.69 -11.12
CA GLN A 67 19.29 -1.30 -10.76
C GLN A 67 18.63 -0.93 -9.42
N PRO A 68 19.32 -0.20 -8.52
CA PRO A 68 18.72 0.29 -7.30
C PRO A 68 17.69 1.38 -7.61
N VAL A 69 16.52 1.29 -7.02
CA VAL A 69 15.50 2.36 -7.04
C VAL A 69 15.94 3.47 -6.09
N PRO A 70 16.16 4.70 -6.54
CA PRO A 70 16.57 5.78 -5.65
C PRO A 70 15.63 5.93 -4.45
N LYS A 71 16.21 5.90 -3.23
CA LYS A 71 15.51 6.02 -1.95
C LYS A 71 16.15 7.13 -1.14
N VAL A 72 15.43 8.21 -0.89
CA VAL A 72 15.95 9.41 -0.25
C VAL A 72 15.20 9.68 1.04
N LYS A 73 15.93 9.81 2.15
CA LYS A 73 15.36 10.18 3.45
C LYS A 73 14.60 11.48 3.36
N GLN A 74 13.40 11.52 3.93
CA GLN A 74 12.54 12.70 4.08
C GLN A 74 12.44 13.08 5.57
N ALA A 75 11.73 14.18 5.85
CA ALA A 75 11.26 14.45 7.20
C ALA A 75 10.34 13.31 7.66
N ASP A 76 10.41 12.96 8.93
CA ASP A 76 9.60 11.89 9.49
C ASP A 76 8.11 12.20 9.34
N THR A 77 7.33 11.19 9.03
CA THR A 77 5.86 11.29 9.05
C THR A 77 5.39 11.32 10.50
N VAL A 78 4.76 12.43 10.88
CA VAL A 78 4.20 12.60 12.23
C VAL A 78 2.70 12.25 12.19
N MET A 79 2.32 11.26 12.97
CA MET A 79 0.93 10.83 13.12
C MET A 79 0.50 11.00 14.57
N LYS A 80 -0.61 11.72 14.80
CA LYS A 80 -1.20 11.85 16.14
C LYS A 80 -1.80 10.52 16.57
N VAL A 81 -1.55 10.12 17.80
CA VAL A 81 -2.19 8.96 18.40
C VAL A 81 -3.66 9.28 18.65
N THR A 82 -4.52 8.42 18.12
CA THR A 82 -5.98 8.49 18.29
C THR A 82 -6.50 7.09 18.65
N PRO A 83 -7.76 6.93 19.07
CA PRO A 83 -8.34 5.62 19.32
C PRO A 83 -8.25 4.62 18.15
N ASN A 84 -8.15 5.14 16.91
CA ASN A 84 -8.05 4.33 15.68
C ASN A 84 -6.65 4.35 15.05
N SER A 85 -5.70 5.02 15.64
CA SER A 85 -4.36 5.24 15.09
C SER A 85 -3.37 5.32 16.24
N ASP A 86 -2.73 4.22 16.55
CA ASP A 86 -1.71 4.16 17.61
C ASP A 86 -0.42 3.56 17.05
N CYS A 87 0.72 3.87 17.66
CA CYS A 87 1.98 3.15 17.48
C CYS A 87 1.85 1.80 18.24
N ALA A 88 0.97 0.93 17.77
CA ALA A 88 0.51 -0.23 18.53
C ALA A 88 1.34 -1.50 18.29
N THR A 89 2.03 -1.58 17.14
CA THR A 89 2.90 -2.74 16.87
C THR A 89 4.19 -2.63 17.68
N MET A 90 4.86 -3.75 17.90
CA MET A 90 6.17 -3.74 18.59
C MET A 90 7.21 -2.91 17.83
N ILE A 91 7.11 -2.86 16.49
CA ILE A 91 7.99 -2.06 15.64
C ILE A 91 7.66 -0.58 15.76
N ASP A 92 6.37 -0.23 15.78
CA ASP A 92 5.90 1.15 15.82
C ASP A 92 6.10 1.81 17.18
N ALA A 93 6.04 1.04 18.28
CA ALA A 93 6.09 1.55 19.64
C ALA A 93 7.37 2.36 19.96
N GLN A 94 8.49 2.02 19.33
CA GLN A 94 9.77 2.76 19.50
C GLN A 94 9.72 4.19 18.94
N TYR A 95 8.77 4.47 18.04
CA TYR A 95 8.60 5.77 17.40
C TYR A 95 7.56 6.66 18.10
N ARG A 96 7.02 6.19 19.23
CA ARG A 96 6.07 6.94 20.02
C ARG A 96 6.77 8.01 20.84
N VAL A 97 6.33 9.25 20.67
CA VAL A 97 6.86 10.44 21.36
C VAL A 97 5.74 11.11 22.16
N ILE A 98 6.04 11.54 23.37
CA ILE A 98 5.12 12.38 24.13
C ILE A 98 5.56 13.83 23.94
N THR A 99 4.66 14.63 23.37
CA THR A 99 4.92 16.06 23.16
C THR A 99 4.95 16.83 24.47
N PRO A 100 5.55 18.02 24.52
CA PRO A 100 5.54 18.88 25.72
C PRO A 100 4.13 19.21 26.22
N GLY A 101 3.11 19.15 25.34
CA GLY A 101 1.70 19.33 25.68
C GLY A 101 1.00 18.08 26.21
N GLY A 102 1.72 16.95 26.42
CA GLY A 102 1.17 15.70 26.93
C GLY A 102 0.45 14.84 25.89
N SER A 103 0.41 15.24 24.61
CA SER A 103 -0.16 14.43 23.52
C SER A 103 0.85 13.38 23.06
N ALA A 104 0.38 12.22 22.64
CA ALA A 104 1.21 11.20 22.03
C ALA A 104 1.21 11.34 20.50
N GLU A 105 2.36 11.18 19.89
CA GLU A 105 2.58 11.18 18.44
C GLU A 105 3.49 10.02 18.06
N CYS A 106 3.36 9.52 16.82
CA CYS A 106 4.26 8.57 16.20
C CYS A 106 5.10 9.32 15.16
N HIS A 107 6.43 9.28 15.27
CA HIS A 107 7.37 9.92 14.34
C HIS A 107 8.06 8.84 13.50
N PHE A 108 7.51 8.53 12.36
CA PHE A 108 7.97 7.42 11.53
C PHE A 108 9.06 7.83 10.54
N PRO A 109 10.21 7.12 10.49
CA PRO A 109 11.20 7.27 9.44
C PRO A 109 10.57 7.15 8.07
N THR A 110 10.74 8.21 7.27
CA THR A 110 10.06 8.35 5.99
C THR A 110 11.08 8.54 4.87
N TYR A 111 10.84 7.88 3.75
CA TYR A 111 11.69 7.94 2.57
C TYR A 111 10.84 8.19 1.32
N ARG A 112 11.47 8.79 0.31
CA ARG A 112 10.91 8.91 -1.03
C ARG A 112 11.64 7.97 -1.96
N GLU A 113 10.90 7.12 -2.62
CA GLU A 113 11.40 6.29 -3.72
C GLU A 113 11.02 6.87 -5.08
N THR A 114 11.90 6.66 -6.07
CA THR A 114 11.69 7.11 -7.44
C THR A 114 11.80 5.93 -8.39
N LEU A 115 10.67 5.48 -8.92
CA LEU A 115 10.63 4.38 -9.89
C LEU A 115 11.19 4.81 -11.26
N PRO A 116 11.64 3.83 -12.08
CA PRO A 116 11.90 4.10 -13.49
C PRO A 116 10.68 4.76 -14.16
N GLY A 117 10.93 5.83 -14.91
CA GLY A 117 9.87 6.67 -15.47
C GLY A 117 9.55 7.92 -14.64
N GLY A 118 10.21 8.09 -13.47
CA GLY A 118 10.16 9.32 -12.68
C GLY A 118 9.01 9.42 -11.68
N ARG A 119 8.13 8.41 -11.60
CA ARG A 119 7.06 8.38 -10.58
C ARG A 119 7.68 8.23 -9.20
N THR A 120 7.31 9.12 -8.28
CA THR A 120 7.79 9.12 -6.89
C THR A 120 6.67 8.78 -5.93
N TYR A 121 7.01 8.21 -4.79
CA TYR A 121 6.07 7.95 -3.70
C TYR A 121 6.80 7.84 -2.36
N THR A 122 6.04 7.98 -1.30
CA THR A 122 6.55 7.95 0.08
C THR A 122 6.43 6.55 0.65
N VAL A 123 7.48 6.10 1.36
CA VAL A 123 7.48 4.81 2.07
C VAL A 123 7.91 5.01 3.52
N LEU A 124 7.34 4.21 4.40
CA LEU A 124 7.80 4.01 5.75
C LEU A 124 8.69 2.77 5.79
N ASP A 125 9.88 2.92 6.36
CA ASP A 125 10.86 1.86 6.55
C ASP A 125 11.45 2.04 7.94
N LEU A 126 11.00 1.21 8.86
CA LEU A 126 11.07 1.44 10.29
C LEU A 126 12.18 0.61 10.95
N ALA A 127 12.47 -0.56 10.42
CA ALA A 127 13.39 -1.52 11.01
C ALA A 127 14.09 -2.35 9.95
N ASN A 128 15.24 -2.92 10.29
CA ASN A 128 15.88 -3.92 9.44
C ASN A 128 15.28 -5.30 9.74
N LEU A 129 14.50 -5.83 8.81
CA LEU A 129 13.76 -7.07 8.95
C LEU A 129 14.18 -8.09 7.86
N PRO A 130 13.89 -9.38 8.04
CA PRO A 130 14.27 -10.42 7.06
C PRO A 130 13.79 -10.13 5.62
N GLN A 131 12.63 -9.51 5.45
CA GLN A 131 12.06 -9.15 4.15
C GLN A 131 12.80 -8.02 3.43
N ASP A 132 13.77 -7.39 4.08
CA ASP A 132 14.67 -6.39 3.48
C ASP A 132 15.77 -7.01 2.65
N ASN A 133 15.88 -8.34 2.71
CA ASN A 133 16.80 -9.14 1.92
C ASN A 133 16.04 -10.31 1.30
N THR A 134 15.80 -10.24 -0.01
CA THR A 134 15.09 -11.29 -0.75
C THR A 134 15.94 -11.84 -1.87
N GLU A 135 15.65 -13.07 -2.28
CA GLU A 135 16.12 -13.54 -3.57
C GLU A 135 15.48 -12.72 -4.71
N PRO A 136 16.17 -12.62 -5.88
CA PRO A 136 15.58 -11.97 -7.04
C PRO A 136 14.36 -12.76 -7.54
N VAL A 137 13.23 -12.07 -7.70
CA VAL A 137 11.97 -12.64 -8.19
C VAL A 137 11.68 -12.09 -9.58
N ILE A 138 11.55 -12.99 -10.57
CA ILE A 138 11.13 -12.63 -11.92
C ILE A 138 9.59 -12.67 -11.95
N VAL A 139 8.99 -11.57 -12.38
CA VAL A 139 7.53 -11.47 -12.51
C VAL A 139 7.09 -12.17 -13.79
N PRO A 140 6.31 -13.26 -13.72
CA PRO A 140 5.85 -13.97 -14.91
C PRO A 140 4.77 -13.20 -15.64
N GLU A 141 4.49 -13.62 -16.89
CA GLU A 141 3.39 -13.06 -17.67
C GLU A 141 2.05 -13.20 -16.93
N GLY A 142 1.19 -12.20 -17.04
CA GLY A 142 -0.10 -12.17 -16.37
C GLY A 142 -0.06 -11.91 -14.86
N HIS A 143 1.09 -11.64 -14.27
CA HIS A 143 1.24 -11.36 -12.84
C HIS A 143 1.85 -9.98 -12.58
N VAL A 144 1.73 -9.54 -11.35
CA VAL A 144 2.39 -8.32 -10.84
C VAL A 144 3.04 -8.60 -9.49
N PHE A 145 4.10 -7.82 -9.20
CA PHE A 145 4.73 -7.77 -7.89
C PHE A 145 4.26 -6.51 -7.17
N LEU A 146 3.66 -6.68 -6.03
CA LEU A 146 3.03 -5.63 -5.24
C LEU A 146 3.75 -5.44 -3.91
N MET A 147 3.87 -4.20 -3.45
CA MET A 147 4.40 -3.88 -2.13
C MET A 147 3.51 -2.89 -1.39
N GLY A 148 3.53 -2.95 -0.06
CA GLY A 148 2.96 -1.91 0.78
C GLY A 148 3.90 -0.73 0.94
N ASP A 149 3.35 0.46 1.07
CA ASP A 149 4.14 1.67 1.31
C ASP A 149 4.68 1.72 2.76
N ASN A 150 4.02 1.08 3.72
CA ASN A 150 4.64 0.74 5.02
C ASN A 150 5.36 -0.60 4.87
N ARG A 151 6.67 -0.55 4.62
CA ARG A 151 7.52 -1.69 4.28
C ARG A 151 7.54 -2.77 5.34
N ASP A 152 7.50 -2.37 6.60
CA ASP A 152 7.67 -3.27 7.74
C ASP A 152 6.34 -3.78 8.30
N ASN A 153 5.24 -3.21 7.85
CA ASN A 153 3.89 -3.62 8.23
C ASN A 153 3.04 -3.90 6.99
N SER A 154 3.53 -4.78 6.12
CA SER A 154 2.83 -5.17 4.90
C SER A 154 3.04 -6.63 4.57
N GLU A 155 1.98 -7.39 4.54
CA GLU A 155 1.92 -8.71 3.91
C GLU A 155 1.77 -8.50 2.40
N ASP A 156 2.85 -8.63 1.64
CA ASP A 156 2.89 -8.31 0.22
C ASP A 156 3.66 -9.37 -0.59
N SER A 157 4.03 -9.05 -1.84
CA SER A 157 4.68 -10.03 -2.74
C SER A 157 6.08 -10.46 -2.32
N ARG A 158 6.68 -9.83 -1.30
CA ARG A 158 7.94 -10.30 -0.69
C ARG A 158 7.75 -11.60 0.09
N PHE A 159 6.53 -11.89 0.50
CA PHE A 159 6.19 -13.10 1.23
C PHE A 159 5.40 -14.05 0.32
N PRO A 160 5.82 -15.34 0.23
CA PRO A 160 5.07 -16.35 -0.50
C PRO A 160 3.65 -16.52 0.05
N ALA A 161 2.71 -16.91 -0.82
CA ALA A 161 1.31 -17.10 -0.43
C ALA A 161 1.15 -18.23 0.60
N GLU A 162 2.03 -19.23 0.56
CA GLU A 162 2.02 -20.39 1.46
C GLU A 162 2.30 -20.04 2.92
N VAL A 163 2.95 -18.89 3.17
CA VAL A 163 3.26 -18.38 4.52
C VAL A 163 2.40 -17.18 4.91
N GLY A 164 1.31 -16.95 4.17
CA GLY A 164 0.38 -15.86 4.46
C GLY A 164 0.69 -14.55 3.77
N GLY A 165 1.65 -14.52 2.85
CA GLY A 165 1.96 -13.37 2.00
C GLY A 165 1.07 -13.31 0.76
N LEU A 166 1.28 -12.28 -0.04
CA LEU A 166 0.55 -12.11 -1.29
C LEU A 166 1.12 -12.95 -2.44
N GLY A 167 2.44 -13.19 -2.41
CA GLY A 167 3.16 -13.80 -3.53
C GLY A 167 3.03 -12.96 -4.82
N LEU A 168 3.22 -13.58 -5.96
CA LEU A 168 2.98 -12.97 -7.27
C LEU A 168 1.47 -12.99 -7.54
N LEU A 169 0.87 -11.81 -7.69
CA LEU A 169 -0.57 -11.69 -7.86
C LEU A 169 -0.95 -11.78 -9.34
N PRO A 170 -1.86 -12.69 -9.75
CA PRO A 170 -2.47 -12.63 -11.07
C PRO A 170 -3.18 -11.29 -11.28
N VAL A 171 -2.98 -10.66 -12.44
CA VAL A 171 -3.59 -9.35 -12.77
C VAL A 171 -5.12 -9.39 -12.67
N GLU A 172 -5.72 -10.53 -12.93
CA GLU A 172 -7.18 -10.73 -12.82
C GLU A 172 -7.73 -10.54 -11.40
N ASN A 173 -6.91 -10.71 -10.37
CA ASN A 173 -7.31 -10.50 -8.98
C ASN A 173 -7.29 -9.01 -8.56
N ILE A 174 -6.84 -8.11 -9.44
CA ILE A 174 -6.91 -6.68 -9.20
C ILE A 174 -8.34 -6.21 -9.45
N VAL A 175 -8.96 -5.63 -8.42
CA VAL A 175 -10.31 -5.05 -8.50
C VAL A 175 -10.29 -3.75 -9.30
N GLY A 176 -9.27 -2.90 -9.06
CA GLY A 176 -9.13 -1.62 -9.74
C GLY A 176 -7.98 -0.80 -9.20
N ARG A 177 -7.77 0.39 -9.81
CA ARG A 177 -6.83 1.38 -9.34
C ARG A 177 -7.49 2.28 -8.30
N ALA A 178 -6.81 2.53 -7.19
CA ALA A 178 -7.23 3.52 -6.22
C ALA A 178 -6.84 4.92 -6.75
N GLU A 179 -7.84 5.75 -7.02
CA GLU A 179 -7.64 7.08 -7.61
C GLU A 179 -7.66 8.18 -6.54
N PHE A 180 -8.54 8.04 -5.58
CA PHE A 180 -8.70 8.99 -4.49
C PHE A 180 -9.38 8.37 -3.28
N THR A 181 -9.14 8.93 -2.11
CA THR A 181 -9.89 8.61 -0.89
C THR A 181 -11.14 9.49 -0.85
N THR A 182 -12.32 8.87 -0.77
CA THR A 182 -13.59 9.62 -0.68
C THR A 182 -13.73 10.34 0.65
N PHE A 183 -13.41 9.66 1.74
CA PHE A 183 -13.32 10.22 3.08
C PHE A 183 -12.53 9.28 4.00
N SER A 184 -12.01 9.83 5.08
CA SER A 184 -11.35 9.06 6.14
C SER A 184 -11.75 9.62 7.50
N LEU A 185 -12.03 8.76 8.48
CA LEU A 185 -12.36 9.13 9.85
C LEU A 185 -11.11 8.97 10.73
N ASP A 186 -10.83 9.96 11.58
CA ASP A 186 -9.69 9.92 12.51
C ASP A 186 -10.00 9.22 13.84
N GLY A 187 -11.22 8.66 13.98
CA GLY A 187 -11.66 8.01 15.21
C GLY A 187 -12.14 8.97 16.33
N SER A 188 -12.11 10.28 16.09
CA SER A 188 -12.61 11.28 17.04
C SER A 188 -14.12 11.47 16.97
N THR A 189 -14.81 10.77 16.07
CA THR A 189 -16.26 10.86 15.90
C THR A 189 -17.01 10.29 17.11
N SER A 190 -18.01 11.02 17.56
CA SER A 190 -18.94 10.62 18.64
C SER A 190 -20.38 10.68 18.14
N LEU A 191 -21.36 10.45 19.03
CA LEU A 191 -22.78 10.63 18.71
C LEU A 191 -23.16 12.09 18.40
N ASN A 192 -22.26 13.05 18.63
CA ASN A 192 -22.45 14.44 18.26
C ASN A 192 -22.14 14.66 16.77
N PRO A 193 -23.11 15.05 15.91
CA PRO A 193 -22.89 15.21 14.48
C PRO A 193 -21.86 16.29 14.11
N VAL A 194 -21.57 17.25 14.98
CA VAL A 194 -20.53 18.25 14.76
C VAL A 194 -19.15 17.60 14.69
N THR A 195 -18.90 16.53 15.47
CA THR A 195 -17.63 15.82 15.45
C THR A 195 -17.39 15.10 14.12
N TRP A 196 -18.44 14.74 13.39
CA TRP A 196 -18.33 14.13 12.06
C TRP A 196 -17.81 15.13 11.03
N VAL A 197 -18.31 16.39 11.08
CA VAL A 197 -17.86 17.44 10.16
C VAL A 197 -16.41 17.83 10.46
N THR A 198 -16.03 17.93 11.73
CA THR A 198 -14.65 18.29 12.12
C THR A 198 -13.66 17.18 11.83
N ALA A 199 -14.04 15.91 12.04
CA ALA A 199 -13.19 14.74 11.75
C ALA A 199 -12.95 14.53 10.24
N LEU A 200 -13.83 15.07 9.40
CA LEU A 200 -13.75 14.94 7.94
C LEU A 200 -13.08 16.14 7.26
N ARG A 201 -12.90 17.26 7.97
CA ARG A 201 -12.58 18.56 7.39
C ARG A 201 -11.42 18.57 6.37
N ASP A 202 -10.38 17.80 6.61
CA ASP A 202 -9.15 17.80 5.79
C ASP A 202 -8.90 16.44 5.10
N ARG A 203 -9.93 15.56 5.02
CA ARG A 203 -9.79 14.17 4.57
C ARG A 203 -10.77 13.76 3.48
N TRP A 204 -11.29 14.75 2.72
CA TRP A 204 -12.19 14.52 1.59
C TRP A 204 -11.43 14.52 0.26
N PHE A 205 -11.72 13.56 -0.60
CA PHE A 205 -11.25 13.51 -1.98
C PHE A 205 -9.74 13.71 -2.15
N LEU A 206 -8.93 13.09 -1.28
CA LEU A 206 -7.47 13.13 -1.41
C LEU A 206 -7.04 12.32 -2.63
N SER A 207 -6.32 12.97 -3.57
CA SER A 207 -5.74 12.28 -4.72
C SER A 207 -4.67 11.28 -4.26
N LEU A 208 -4.70 10.09 -4.85
CA LEU A 208 -3.68 9.06 -4.67
C LEU A 208 -2.76 8.94 -5.89
N ARG A 209 -2.95 9.85 -6.90
CA ARG A 209 -2.16 9.84 -8.14
C ARG A 209 -0.77 10.46 -7.99
N ASP A 210 -0.64 11.42 -7.08
CA ASP A 210 0.52 12.29 -6.96
C ASP A 210 1.33 12.04 -5.66
N ASN A 211 1.07 10.92 -5.00
CA ASN A 211 1.78 10.51 -3.78
C ASN A 211 2.80 9.43 -4.08
#